data_ded9be06d7a9d612e49956087604cb79
#
_entry.id   ded9be06d7a9d612e49956087604cb79
#
_cell.length_a   1.000
_cell.length_b   1.000
_cell.length_c   1.000
_cell.angle_alpha   90.00
_cell.angle_beta   90.00
_cell.angle_gamma   90.00
#
_symmetry.space_group_name_H-M   'P 1'
#
loop_
_entity.id
_entity.type
_entity.pdbx_description
1 polymer ?
#
loop_
_entity_poly.entity_id
_entity_poly.type
_entity_poly.pdbx_seq_one_letter_code
_entity_poly.pdbx_strand_id
1 'polypeptide(L)'
;MTLLTPSWRAQQRRRAWARTLFLVGVTAIVLLPLLWTMLASFGVTPNNATSPPGWSLPPSLANYAEVGVAEPTYVQELLTSLLLSILATFLTSAVAFLAAYGLARSHFRGRGLLVQSFLILASVPVMAYVIPLNATMQRLHLADTFVGVTLAGTAVYTPLAVYILYGYLARQARDVEEAAHLDGATAWQILWRVVLPIVAPGVIATACIVFVLNWNLFLIPLVLTLSHIKTIPVAMSDFFTFERELEWPTAAAALVVSLLPLVVFVALAHRALERFSLAPTQHAG
;
A
#
# COMPACT_ATOMS: atom_id res chain seq x y z
N MET A 1 -21.73 44.04 -21.55
CA MET A 1 -22.36 42.75 -21.86
C MET A 1 -21.75 42.26 -23.17
N THR A 2 -20.57 41.60 -23.11
CA THR A 2 -19.79 41.13 -24.24
C THR A 2 -20.40 39.85 -24.77
N LEU A 3 -21.02 39.93 -25.94
CA LEU A 3 -21.58 38.78 -26.67
C LEU A 3 -20.43 37.83 -27.05
N LEU A 4 -20.32 36.71 -26.34
CA LEU A 4 -19.41 35.64 -26.69
C LEU A 4 -19.80 35.07 -28.06
N THR A 5 -18.92 35.23 -29.03
CA THR A 5 -19.14 34.80 -30.42
C THR A 5 -19.35 33.28 -30.51
N PRO A 6 -20.19 32.77 -31.44
CA PRO A 6 -20.45 31.33 -31.60
C PRO A 6 -19.17 30.50 -31.81
N SER A 7 -18.12 31.08 -32.37
CA SER A 7 -16.80 30.46 -32.60
C SER A 7 -16.09 30.07 -31.26
N TRP A 8 -16.24 30.89 -30.22
CA TRP A 8 -15.61 30.61 -28.91
C TRP A 8 -16.21 29.38 -28.22
N ARG A 9 -17.54 29.23 -28.28
CA ARG A 9 -18.25 28.06 -27.74
C ARG A 9 -17.88 26.77 -28.47
N ALA A 10 -17.71 26.85 -29.81
CA ALA A 10 -17.27 25.69 -30.59
C ALA A 10 -15.82 25.30 -30.26
N GLN A 11 -14.95 26.28 -30.03
CA GLN A 11 -13.55 26.05 -29.69
C GLN A 11 -13.41 25.46 -28.26
N GLN A 12 -14.20 25.92 -27.30
CA GLN A 12 -14.26 25.31 -25.96
C GLN A 12 -14.77 23.87 -25.99
N ARG A 13 -15.83 23.60 -26.76
CA ARG A 13 -16.33 22.23 -26.97
C ARG A 13 -15.26 21.31 -27.56
N ARG A 14 -14.58 21.75 -28.60
CA ARG A 14 -13.48 20.99 -29.23
C ARG A 14 -12.35 20.68 -28.23
N ARG A 15 -11.93 21.66 -27.44
CA ARG A 15 -10.91 21.44 -26.36
C ARG A 15 -11.40 20.48 -25.28
N ALA A 16 -12.66 20.59 -24.87
CA ALA A 16 -13.27 19.67 -23.91
C ALA A 16 -13.30 18.24 -24.46
N TRP A 17 -13.77 18.04 -25.69
CA TRP A 17 -13.75 16.74 -26.36
C TRP A 17 -12.33 16.17 -26.54
N ALA A 18 -11.37 16.97 -26.97
CA ALA A 18 -9.99 16.55 -27.11
C ALA A 18 -9.39 16.10 -25.75
N ARG A 19 -9.68 16.86 -24.68
CA ARG A 19 -9.27 16.50 -23.31
C ARG A 19 -9.93 15.20 -22.85
N THR A 20 -11.24 15.03 -23.08
CA THR A 20 -11.96 13.81 -22.73
C THR A 20 -11.42 12.59 -23.48
N LEU A 21 -11.22 12.70 -24.80
CA LEU A 21 -10.64 11.65 -25.62
C LEU A 21 -9.23 11.28 -25.17
N PHE A 22 -8.41 12.27 -24.84
CA PHE A 22 -7.08 12.04 -24.29
C PHE A 22 -7.14 11.28 -22.94
N LEU A 23 -8.00 11.71 -22.02
CA LEU A 23 -8.18 11.06 -20.73
C LEU A 23 -8.70 9.62 -20.89
N VAL A 24 -9.69 9.41 -21.75
CA VAL A 24 -10.21 8.06 -22.06
C VAL A 24 -9.13 7.19 -22.67
N GLY A 25 -8.33 7.72 -23.61
CA GLY A 25 -7.22 6.99 -24.21
C GLY A 25 -6.16 6.58 -23.20
N VAL A 26 -5.72 7.50 -22.35
CA VAL A 26 -4.76 7.21 -21.26
C VAL A 26 -5.34 6.17 -20.29
N THR A 27 -6.59 6.33 -19.88
CA THR A 27 -7.27 5.38 -19.00
C THR A 27 -7.36 3.99 -19.64
N ALA A 28 -7.73 3.91 -20.91
CA ALA A 28 -7.79 2.65 -21.63
C ALA A 28 -6.43 1.94 -21.70
N ILE A 29 -5.36 2.67 -21.99
CA ILE A 29 -3.99 2.12 -22.03
C ILE A 29 -3.57 1.57 -20.66
N VAL A 30 -3.89 2.28 -19.57
CA VAL A 30 -3.57 1.84 -18.21
C VAL A 30 -4.41 0.62 -17.79
N LEU A 31 -5.68 0.56 -18.19
CA LEU A 31 -6.57 -0.56 -17.85
C LEU A 31 -6.35 -1.80 -18.72
N LEU A 32 -5.77 -1.65 -19.91
CA LEU A 32 -5.58 -2.77 -20.84
C LEU A 32 -4.82 -3.96 -20.25
N PRO A 33 -3.65 -3.80 -19.58
CA PRO A 33 -2.95 -4.93 -18.96
C PRO A 33 -3.75 -5.56 -17.82
N LEU A 34 -4.53 -4.78 -17.07
CA LEU A 34 -5.39 -5.31 -16.01
C LEU A 34 -6.56 -6.15 -16.59
N LEU A 35 -7.20 -5.66 -17.66
CA LEU A 35 -8.21 -6.38 -18.36
C LEU A 35 -7.66 -7.66 -18.99
N TRP A 36 -6.44 -7.59 -19.54
CA TRP A 36 -5.75 -8.76 -20.07
C TRP A 36 -5.52 -9.82 -18.99
N THR A 37 -4.97 -9.42 -17.85
CA THR A 37 -4.76 -10.34 -16.71
C THR A 37 -6.08 -10.94 -16.24
N MET A 38 -7.13 -10.14 -16.18
CA MET A 38 -8.46 -10.60 -15.79
C MET A 38 -9.04 -11.62 -16.80
N LEU A 39 -8.91 -11.39 -18.09
CA LEU A 39 -9.31 -12.35 -19.12
C LEU A 39 -8.49 -13.65 -19.05
N ALA A 40 -7.17 -13.51 -18.90
CA ALA A 40 -6.27 -14.64 -18.76
C ALA A 40 -6.62 -15.52 -17.53
N SER A 41 -7.03 -14.91 -16.41
CA SER A 41 -7.43 -15.65 -15.21
C SER A 41 -8.65 -16.55 -15.42
N PHE A 42 -9.52 -16.22 -16.38
CA PHE A 42 -10.62 -17.08 -16.83
C PHE A 42 -10.22 -18.07 -17.94
N GLY A 43 -8.92 -18.19 -18.23
CA GLY A 43 -8.41 -19.08 -19.28
C GLY A 43 -8.57 -18.53 -20.70
N VAL A 44 -8.96 -17.24 -20.85
CA VAL A 44 -9.07 -16.60 -22.17
C VAL A 44 -7.69 -16.12 -22.60
N THR A 45 -6.95 -16.99 -23.27
CA THR A 45 -5.57 -16.72 -23.76
C THR A 45 -5.45 -17.08 -25.23
N PRO A 46 -4.51 -16.46 -25.96
CA PRO A 46 -4.22 -16.88 -27.34
C PRO A 46 -3.64 -18.29 -27.33
N ASN A 47 -4.21 -19.15 -28.14
CA ASN A 47 -3.68 -20.48 -28.39
C ASN A 47 -2.76 -20.44 -29.61
N ASN A 48 -1.46 -20.44 -29.37
CA ASN A 48 -0.44 -20.39 -30.43
C ASN A 48 -0.19 -21.75 -31.09
N ALA A 49 -0.79 -22.82 -30.57
CA ALA A 49 -0.70 -24.17 -31.20
C ALA A 49 -1.56 -24.29 -32.46
N THR A 50 -2.46 -23.35 -32.71
CA THR A 50 -3.30 -23.27 -33.91
C THR A 50 -2.80 -22.24 -34.91
N SER A 51 -2.92 -22.49 -36.19
CA SER A 51 -2.59 -21.54 -37.26
C SER A 51 -3.83 -21.30 -38.14
N PRO A 52 -4.44 -20.10 -38.11
CA PRO A 52 -4.07 -18.90 -37.33
C PRO A 52 -4.30 -19.12 -35.83
N PRO A 53 -3.60 -18.31 -34.94
CA PRO A 53 -3.77 -18.37 -33.48
C PRO A 53 -5.25 -18.20 -33.12
N GLY A 54 -5.81 -19.17 -32.41
CA GLY A 54 -7.18 -19.11 -31.89
C GLY A 54 -7.20 -18.55 -30.46
N TRP A 55 -8.40 -18.34 -29.93
CA TRP A 55 -8.61 -18.00 -28.53
C TRP A 55 -9.13 -19.22 -27.79
N SER A 56 -8.62 -19.46 -26.58
CA SER A 56 -9.14 -20.47 -25.67
C SER A 56 -10.50 -20.03 -25.15
N LEU A 57 -11.59 -20.68 -25.59
CA LEU A 57 -12.97 -20.38 -25.18
C LEU A 57 -13.70 -21.71 -24.91
N PRO A 58 -14.69 -21.77 -24.02
CA PRO A 58 -15.28 -20.66 -23.25
C PRO A 58 -14.48 -20.27 -21.99
N PRO A 59 -14.74 -19.09 -21.39
CA PRO A 59 -14.17 -18.74 -20.10
C PRO A 59 -14.50 -19.78 -19.03
N SER A 60 -13.54 -20.09 -18.15
CA SER A 60 -13.67 -21.12 -17.11
C SER A 60 -13.19 -20.60 -15.76
N LEU A 61 -13.75 -21.10 -14.67
CA LEU A 61 -13.28 -20.87 -13.30
C LEU A 61 -12.27 -21.96 -12.83
N ALA A 62 -11.85 -22.85 -13.72
CA ALA A 62 -10.94 -23.95 -13.38
C ALA A 62 -9.64 -23.44 -12.74
N ASN A 63 -9.05 -22.36 -13.28
CA ASN A 63 -7.83 -21.76 -12.73
C ASN A 63 -7.99 -21.25 -11.30
N TYR A 64 -9.16 -20.71 -10.95
CA TYR A 64 -9.46 -20.29 -9.58
C TYR A 64 -9.67 -21.48 -8.64
N ALA A 65 -10.26 -22.56 -9.14
CA ALA A 65 -10.39 -23.80 -8.36
C ALA A 65 -9.02 -24.43 -8.13
N GLU A 66 -8.13 -24.39 -9.10
CA GLU A 66 -6.75 -24.85 -8.97
C GLU A 66 -5.99 -24.06 -7.91
N VAL A 67 -6.01 -22.74 -7.97
CA VAL A 67 -5.36 -21.86 -6.98
C VAL A 67 -5.95 -22.00 -5.58
N GLY A 68 -7.28 -22.15 -5.44
CA GLY A 68 -7.95 -22.14 -4.15
C GLY A 68 -8.10 -23.54 -3.50
N VAL A 69 -8.18 -24.60 -4.28
CA VAL A 69 -8.53 -25.96 -3.83
C VAL A 69 -7.38 -26.94 -4.04
N ALA A 70 -6.76 -26.92 -5.21
CA ALA A 70 -5.68 -27.85 -5.54
C ALA A 70 -4.33 -27.42 -4.91
N GLU A 71 -4.16 -26.13 -4.66
CA GLU A 71 -2.96 -25.58 -3.99
C GLU A 71 -3.33 -24.97 -2.62
N PRO A 72 -3.59 -25.78 -1.57
CA PRO A 72 -3.93 -25.28 -0.24
C PRO A 72 -2.82 -24.42 0.39
N THR A 73 -1.58 -24.56 -0.07
CA THR A 73 -0.44 -23.73 0.29
C THR A 73 -0.65 -22.25 -0.08
N TYR A 74 -1.27 -21.96 -1.23
CA TYR A 74 -1.53 -20.60 -1.67
C TYR A 74 -2.43 -19.82 -0.72
N VAL A 75 -3.47 -20.44 -0.18
CA VAL A 75 -4.34 -19.82 0.82
C VAL A 75 -3.58 -19.51 2.12
N GLN A 76 -2.68 -20.40 2.53
CA GLN A 76 -1.81 -20.16 3.69
C GLN A 76 -0.85 -19.00 3.44
N GLU A 77 -0.24 -18.93 2.26
CA GLU A 77 0.64 -17.83 1.85
C GLU A 77 -0.11 -16.50 1.79
N LEU A 78 -1.37 -16.51 1.32
CA LEU A 78 -2.25 -15.34 1.30
C LEU A 78 -2.55 -14.83 2.72
N LEU A 79 -2.91 -15.74 3.63
CA LEU A 79 -3.18 -15.42 5.03
C LEU A 79 -1.91 -14.95 5.75
N THR A 80 -0.78 -15.59 5.48
CA THR A 80 0.54 -15.18 6.02
C THR A 80 0.88 -13.76 5.58
N SER A 81 0.76 -13.47 4.28
CA SER A 81 0.99 -12.12 3.74
C SER A 81 0.06 -11.07 4.36
N LEU A 82 -1.23 -11.44 4.52
CA LEU A 82 -2.22 -10.54 5.09
C LEU A 82 -1.88 -10.20 6.55
N LEU A 83 -1.58 -11.21 7.37
CA LEU A 83 -1.23 -11.02 8.77
C LEU A 83 0.09 -10.25 8.92
N LEU A 84 1.12 -10.58 8.14
CA LEU A 84 2.40 -9.86 8.12
C LEU A 84 2.18 -8.38 7.78
N SER A 85 1.43 -8.12 6.70
CA SER A 85 1.20 -6.75 6.23
C SER A 85 0.39 -5.93 7.23
N ILE A 86 -0.64 -6.52 7.85
CA ILE A 86 -1.44 -5.85 8.89
C ILE A 86 -0.58 -5.53 10.11
N LEU A 87 0.16 -6.51 10.63
CA LEU A 87 0.98 -6.32 11.83
C LEU A 87 2.13 -5.35 11.60
N ALA A 88 2.86 -5.48 10.47
CA ALA A 88 3.92 -4.55 10.12
C ALA A 88 3.37 -3.13 9.93
N THR A 89 2.20 -2.97 9.30
CA THR A 89 1.55 -1.67 9.13
C THR A 89 1.14 -1.07 10.46
N PHE A 90 0.56 -1.85 11.35
CA PHE A 90 0.17 -1.40 12.68
C PHE A 90 1.39 -0.93 13.49
N LEU A 91 2.44 -1.75 13.55
CA LEU A 91 3.67 -1.41 14.27
C LEU A 91 4.36 -0.18 13.66
N THR A 92 4.50 -0.13 12.35
CA THR A 92 5.05 1.02 11.63
C THR A 92 4.27 2.29 11.94
N SER A 93 2.94 2.24 11.85
CA SER A 93 2.09 3.41 12.09
C SER A 93 2.15 3.87 13.54
N ALA A 94 2.18 2.95 14.50
CA ALA A 94 2.30 3.27 15.92
C ALA A 94 3.65 3.93 16.25
N VAL A 95 4.74 3.32 15.81
CA VAL A 95 6.10 3.86 16.03
C VAL A 95 6.26 5.21 15.32
N ALA A 96 5.79 5.30 14.08
CA ALA A 96 5.90 6.52 13.30
C ALA A 96 5.05 7.67 13.88
N PHE A 97 3.85 7.38 14.38
CA PHE A 97 3.00 8.38 15.03
C PHE A 97 3.67 8.95 16.28
N LEU A 98 4.19 8.09 17.16
CA LEU A 98 4.88 8.52 18.37
C LEU A 98 6.13 9.34 18.05
N ALA A 99 6.95 8.88 17.11
CA ALA A 99 8.15 9.58 16.67
C ALA A 99 7.83 10.93 16.01
N ALA A 100 6.87 10.95 15.10
CA ALA A 100 6.44 12.16 14.40
C ALA A 100 5.83 13.19 15.37
N TYR A 101 5.03 12.76 16.35
CA TYR A 101 4.49 13.63 17.39
C TYR A 101 5.60 14.25 18.24
N GLY A 102 6.54 13.44 18.75
CA GLY A 102 7.69 13.93 19.49
C GLY A 102 8.51 14.94 18.70
N LEU A 103 8.77 14.67 17.40
CA LEU A 103 9.47 15.58 16.51
C LEU A 103 8.68 16.87 16.24
N ALA A 104 7.37 16.79 16.03
CA ALA A 104 6.53 17.94 15.70
C ALA A 104 6.38 18.90 16.89
N ARG A 105 6.42 18.38 18.13
CA ARG A 105 6.24 19.18 19.35
C ARG A 105 7.54 19.59 20.03
N SER A 106 8.67 18.97 19.69
CA SER A 106 9.98 19.33 20.23
C SER A 106 10.58 20.56 19.56
N HIS A 107 11.40 21.29 20.34
CA HIS A 107 12.16 22.46 19.89
C HIS A 107 13.63 22.27 20.21
N PHE A 108 14.36 21.54 19.34
CA PHE A 108 15.80 21.39 19.50
C PHE A 108 16.56 21.74 18.21
N ARG A 109 17.83 22.12 18.38
CA ARG A 109 18.73 22.37 17.24
C ARG A 109 18.97 21.06 16.49
N GLY A 110 18.79 21.05 15.16
CA GLY A 110 18.98 19.85 14.32
C GLY A 110 17.71 19.06 14.02
N ARG A 111 16.54 19.46 14.56
CA ARG A 111 15.24 18.79 14.25
C ARG A 111 15.00 18.67 12.74
N GLY A 112 15.25 19.75 11.99
CA GLY A 112 15.06 19.74 10.53
C GLY A 112 15.98 18.73 9.84
N LEU A 113 17.24 18.63 10.27
CA LEU A 113 18.18 17.65 9.73
C LEU A 113 17.72 16.21 10.05
N LEU A 114 17.24 15.98 11.28
CA LEU A 114 16.72 14.66 11.66
C LEU A 114 15.50 14.27 10.83
N VAL A 115 14.57 15.19 10.58
CA VAL A 115 13.41 14.93 9.70
C VAL A 115 13.85 14.64 8.27
N GLN A 116 14.81 15.38 7.74
CA GLN A 116 15.37 15.12 6.41
C GLN A 116 16.09 13.77 6.33
N SER A 117 16.77 13.34 7.41
CA SER A 117 17.43 12.03 7.44
C SER A 117 16.42 10.88 7.30
N PHE A 118 15.20 10.99 7.81
CA PHE A 118 14.16 10.00 7.58
C PHE A 118 13.77 9.90 6.10
N LEU A 119 13.71 11.02 5.38
CA LEU A 119 13.45 10.99 3.94
C LEU A 119 14.61 10.36 3.17
N ILE A 120 15.85 10.67 3.55
CA ILE A 120 17.04 10.07 2.94
C ILE A 120 17.05 8.56 3.19
N LEU A 121 16.80 8.11 4.41
CA LEU A 121 16.70 6.68 4.76
C LEU A 121 15.61 5.96 3.97
N ALA A 122 14.43 6.60 3.82
CA ALA A 122 13.34 6.05 3.02
C ALA A 122 13.68 5.91 1.53
N SER A 123 14.65 6.70 1.04
CA SER A 123 15.08 6.69 -0.36
C SER A 123 16.19 5.66 -0.64
N VAL A 124 16.76 5.02 0.40
CA VAL A 124 17.81 4.01 0.23
C VAL A 124 17.20 2.74 -0.38
N PRO A 125 17.73 2.24 -1.52
CA PRO A 125 17.22 1.02 -2.12
C PRO A 125 17.37 -0.19 -1.18
N VAL A 126 16.33 -1.02 -1.09
CA VAL A 126 16.30 -2.22 -0.23
C VAL A 126 17.51 -3.13 -0.51
N MET A 127 17.92 -3.23 -1.76
CA MET A 127 19.09 -4.02 -2.16
C MET A 127 20.40 -3.61 -1.46
N ALA A 128 20.54 -2.36 -1.07
CA ALA A 128 21.75 -1.86 -0.42
C ALA A 128 21.94 -2.42 1.00
N TYR A 129 20.87 -2.79 1.67
CA TYR A 129 20.92 -3.21 3.08
C TYR A 129 20.25 -4.57 3.37
N VAL A 130 19.69 -5.25 2.37
CA VAL A 130 19.05 -6.56 2.57
C VAL A 130 20.02 -7.62 3.11
N ILE A 131 21.27 -7.63 2.65
CA ILE A 131 22.31 -8.57 3.13
C ILE A 131 22.68 -8.30 4.60
N PRO A 132 23.06 -7.07 5.02
CA PRO A 132 23.32 -6.80 6.43
C PRO A 132 22.06 -6.95 7.30
N LEU A 133 20.87 -6.68 6.78
CA LEU A 133 19.61 -6.94 7.48
C LEU A 133 19.44 -8.44 7.76
N ASN A 134 19.64 -9.29 6.75
CA ASN A 134 19.58 -10.75 6.91
C ASN A 134 20.60 -11.24 7.94
N ALA A 135 21.87 -10.79 7.86
CA ALA A 135 22.88 -11.14 8.83
C ALA A 135 22.50 -10.73 10.27
N THR A 136 21.84 -9.58 10.44
CA THR A 136 21.33 -9.13 11.73
C THR A 136 20.21 -10.02 12.23
N MET A 137 19.23 -10.37 11.36
CA MET A 137 18.11 -11.25 11.71
C MET A 137 18.59 -12.67 12.07
N GLN A 138 19.61 -13.18 11.38
CA GLN A 138 20.25 -14.47 11.73
C GLN A 138 20.90 -14.42 13.12
N ARG A 139 21.64 -13.37 13.44
CA ARG A 139 22.26 -13.20 14.78
C ARG A 139 21.23 -13.09 15.90
N LEU A 140 20.08 -12.52 15.61
CA LEU A 140 18.97 -12.40 16.56
C LEU A 140 18.08 -13.65 16.61
N HIS A 141 18.39 -14.70 15.84
CA HIS A 141 17.56 -15.90 15.66
C HIS A 141 16.13 -15.57 15.19
N LEU A 142 15.97 -14.51 14.38
CA LEU A 142 14.70 -14.06 13.82
C LEU A 142 14.59 -14.36 12.31
N ALA A 143 15.65 -14.89 11.67
CA ALA A 143 15.57 -15.33 10.28
C ALA A 143 14.57 -16.50 10.16
N ASP A 144 13.85 -16.57 9.03
CA ASP A 144 12.80 -17.55 8.75
C ASP A 144 11.70 -17.63 9.83
N THR A 145 11.41 -16.47 10.47
CA THR A 145 10.33 -16.35 11.46
C THR A 145 9.35 -15.26 11.07
N PHE A 146 8.07 -15.47 11.44
CA PHE A 146 7.02 -14.48 11.23
C PHE A 146 7.36 -13.12 11.89
N VAL A 147 7.92 -13.16 13.08
CA VAL A 147 8.33 -11.97 13.84
C VAL A 147 9.46 -11.24 13.10
N GLY A 148 10.45 -11.98 12.60
CA GLY A 148 11.58 -11.39 11.89
C GLY A 148 11.17 -10.63 10.62
N VAL A 149 10.31 -11.24 9.80
CA VAL A 149 9.78 -10.57 8.58
C VAL A 149 8.93 -9.35 8.95
N THR A 150 8.07 -9.46 9.97
CA THR A 150 7.25 -8.35 10.45
C THR A 150 8.12 -7.17 10.94
N LEU A 151 9.13 -7.44 11.75
CA LEU A 151 10.04 -6.40 12.24
C LEU A 151 10.88 -5.78 11.12
N ALA A 152 11.33 -6.59 10.17
CA ALA A 152 12.06 -6.11 9.00
C ALA A 152 11.21 -5.15 8.15
N GLY A 153 9.96 -5.53 7.83
CA GLY A 153 9.03 -4.65 7.12
C GLY A 153 8.73 -3.37 7.90
N THR A 154 8.54 -3.49 9.22
CA THR A 154 8.36 -2.33 10.11
C THR A 154 9.56 -1.38 10.04
N ALA A 155 10.77 -1.90 10.18
CA ALA A 155 11.98 -1.08 10.18
C ALA A 155 12.20 -0.34 8.87
N VAL A 156 11.93 -1.01 7.74
CA VAL A 156 12.12 -0.46 6.39
C VAL A 156 11.19 0.69 6.10
N TYR A 157 9.92 0.60 6.50
CA TYR A 157 8.92 1.61 6.14
C TYR A 157 8.68 2.65 7.25
N THR A 158 9.24 2.46 8.45
CA THR A 158 9.14 3.45 9.54
C THR A 158 9.70 4.83 9.14
N PRO A 159 10.86 4.97 8.48
CA PRO A 159 11.36 6.28 8.07
C PRO A 159 10.38 7.05 7.19
N LEU A 160 9.80 6.40 6.19
CA LEU A 160 8.80 7.02 5.32
C LEU A 160 7.56 7.45 6.09
N ALA A 161 7.05 6.57 6.95
CA ALA A 161 5.85 6.84 7.75
C ALA A 161 6.07 8.00 8.73
N VAL A 162 7.25 8.08 9.38
CA VAL A 162 7.61 9.21 10.25
C VAL A 162 7.64 10.52 9.47
N TYR A 163 8.25 10.53 8.29
CA TYR A 163 8.34 11.71 7.45
C TYR A 163 6.95 12.23 7.04
N ILE A 164 6.07 11.34 6.58
CA ILE A 164 4.70 11.68 6.17
C ILE A 164 3.91 12.21 7.36
N LEU A 165 3.90 11.49 8.48
CA LEU A 165 3.15 11.88 9.68
C LEU A 165 3.69 13.15 10.33
N TYR A 166 5.00 13.36 10.32
CA TYR A 166 5.58 14.61 10.75
C TYR A 166 5.07 15.79 9.93
N GLY A 167 5.05 15.67 8.60
CA GLY A 167 4.53 16.71 7.71
C GLY A 167 3.05 17.03 7.97
N TYR A 168 2.27 16.05 8.40
CA TYR A 168 0.86 16.22 8.75
C TYR A 168 0.72 16.90 10.13
N LEU A 169 1.40 16.38 11.16
CA LEU A 169 1.35 16.87 12.53
C LEU A 169 1.92 18.30 12.68
N ALA A 170 2.96 18.64 11.92
CA ALA A 170 3.59 19.94 11.96
C ALA A 170 2.68 21.09 11.47
N ARG A 171 1.64 20.75 10.68
CA ARG A 171 0.65 21.71 10.16
C ARG A 171 -0.55 21.89 11.08
N GLN A 172 -0.72 21.04 12.09
CA GLN A 172 -1.85 21.13 13.01
C GLN A 172 -1.61 22.21 14.06
N ALA A 173 -2.62 23.01 14.32
CA ALA A 173 -2.60 24.03 15.37
C ALA A 173 -2.38 23.38 16.75
N ARG A 174 -1.62 24.06 17.61
CA ARG A 174 -1.32 23.59 18.96
C ARG A 174 -2.37 24.04 19.98
N ASP A 175 -3.20 24.98 19.61
CA ASP A 175 -4.12 25.66 20.51
C ASP A 175 -5.04 24.68 21.27
N VAL A 176 -5.49 23.60 20.58
CA VAL A 176 -6.33 22.57 21.20
C VAL A 176 -5.58 21.73 22.23
N GLU A 177 -4.28 21.47 21.98
CA GLU A 177 -3.40 20.75 22.92
C GLU A 177 -3.09 21.61 24.14
N GLU A 178 -2.84 22.90 23.92
CA GLU A 178 -2.59 23.89 24.98
C GLU A 178 -3.83 24.08 25.86
N ALA A 179 -5.03 24.20 25.28
CA ALA A 179 -6.28 24.26 26.01
C ALA A 179 -6.48 23.00 26.88
N ALA A 180 -6.29 21.82 26.31
CA ALA A 180 -6.40 20.57 27.06
C ALA A 180 -5.37 20.48 28.21
N HIS A 181 -4.18 21.04 28.01
CA HIS A 181 -3.16 21.11 29.07
C HIS A 181 -3.59 22.06 30.20
N LEU A 182 -4.20 23.19 29.88
CA LEU A 182 -4.78 24.11 30.87
C LEU A 182 -5.94 23.48 31.66
N ASP A 183 -6.71 22.58 31.03
CA ASP A 183 -7.75 21.80 31.68
C ASP A 183 -7.21 20.64 32.55
N GLY A 184 -5.88 20.52 32.69
CA GLY A 184 -5.22 19.53 33.53
C GLY A 184 -5.05 18.15 32.90
N ALA A 185 -5.23 18.00 31.57
CA ALA A 185 -5.00 16.74 30.87
C ALA A 185 -3.50 16.37 30.88
N THR A 186 -3.20 15.10 31.15
CA THR A 186 -1.82 14.58 31.05
C THR A 186 -1.37 14.48 29.59
N ALA A 187 -0.07 14.48 29.33
CA ALA A 187 0.49 14.34 27.99
C ALA A 187 -0.04 13.07 27.26
N TRP A 188 -0.23 11.98 27.99
CA TRP A 188 -0.80 10.73 27.46
C TRP A 188 -2.27 10.89 27.06
N GLN A 189 -3.07 11.60 27.87
CA GLN A 189 -4.47 11.91 27.55
C GLN A 189 -4.56 12.85 26.35
N ILE A 190 -3.69 13.87 26.27
CA ILE A 190 -3.64 14.77 25.11
C ILE A 190 -3.31 13.97 23.84
N LEU A 191 -2.29 13.11 23.87
CA LEU A 191 -1.88 12.32 22.72
C LEU A 191 -3.02 11.46 22.17
N TRP A 192 -3.71 10.70 23.03
CA TRP A 192 -4.69 9.71 22.59
C TRP A 192 -6.11 10.26 22.45
N ARG A 193 -6.51 11.24 23.25
CA ARG A 193 -7.88 11.76 23.25
C ARG A 193 -8.04 13.05 22.44
N VAL A 194 -6.97 13.77 22.20
CA VAL A 194 -7.00 15.05 21.47
C VAL A 194 -6.26 14.92 20.14
N VAL A 195 -4.98 14.61 20.18
CA VAL A 195 -4.12 14.63 18.97
C VAL A 195 -4.50 13.51 18.01
N LEU A 196 -4.54 12.26 18.47
CA LEU A 196 -4.83 11.12 17.59
C LEU A 196 -6.14 11.25 16.82
N PRO A 197 -7.27 11.63 17.43
CA PRO A 197 -8.51 11.86 16.67
C PRO A 197 -8.40 12.97 15.61
N ILE A 198 -7.71 14.06 15.92
CA ILE A 198 -7.51 15.18 14.99
C ILE A 198 -6.66 14.75 13.78
N VAL A 199 -5.61 13.97 14.02
CA VAL A 199 -4.68 13.55 12.99
C VAL A 199 -5.02 12.18 12.41
N ALA A 200 -6.10 11.53 12.85
CA ALA A 200 -6.52 10.22 12.38
C ALA A 200 -6.58 10.09 10.85
N PRO A 201 -7.09 11.09 10.09
CA PRO A 201 -7.04 11.00 8.63
C PRO A 201 -5.62 10.85 8.08
N GLY A 202 -4.65 11.57 8.64
CA GLY A 202 -3.24 11.45 8.27
C GLY A 202 -2.64 10.08 8.64
N VAL A 203 -2.99 9.56 9.81
CA VAL A 203 -2.56 8.23 10.26
C VAL A 203 -3.14 7.14 9.36
N ILE A 204 -4.43 7.21 9.04
CA ILE A 204 -5.10 6.23 8.15
C ILE A 204 -4.49 6.28 6.75
N ALA A 205 -4.28 7.48 6.18
CA ALA A 205 -3.65 7.62 4.87
C ALA A 205 -2.22 7.05 4.85
N THR A 206 -1.43 7.31 5.90
CA THR A 206 -0.08 6.75 6.04
C THR A 206 -0.14 5.22 6.19
N ALA A 207 -1.06 4.70 7.00
CA ALA A 207 -1.25 3.26 7.16
C ALA A 207 -1.64 2.59 5.84
N CYS A 208 -2.45 3.23 4.98
CA CYS A 208 -2.76 2.73 3.64
C CYS A 208 -1.49 2.58 2.78
N ILE A 209 -0.66 3.62 2.75
CA ILE A 209 0.58 3.59 1.98
C ILE A 209 1.50 2.47 2.50
N VAL A 210 1.68 2.40 3.82
CA VAL A 210 2.54 1.39 4.46
C VAL A 210 2.00 -0.02 4.25
N PHE A 211 0.68 -0.23 4.28
CA PHE A 211 0.08 -1.53 4.00
C PHE A 211 0.37 -1.98 2.56
N VAL A 212 0.14 -1.10 1.58
CA VAL A 212 0.44 -1.41 0.16
C VAL A 212 1.91 -1.75 -0.03
N LEU A 213 2.81 -1.03 0.63
CA LEU A 213 4.24 -1.30 0.56
C LEU A 213 4.62 -2.63 1.21
N ASN A 214 4.08 -2.96 2.39
CA ASN A 214 4.32 -4.24 3.06
C ASN A 214 3.70 -5.41 2.27
N TRP A 215 2.50 -5.23 1.70
CA TRP A 215 1.85 -6.23 0.87
C TRP A 215 2.68 -6.61 -0.35
N ASN A 216 3.36 -5.64 -0.96
CA ASN A 216 4.22 -5.84 -2.13
C ASN A 216 5.69 -6.12 -1.77
N LEU A 217 6.01 -6.32 -0.49
CA LEU A 217 7.37 -6.57 -0.05
C LEU A 217 7.84 -7.95 -0.50
N PHE A 218 8.72 -7.97 -1.50
CA PHE A 218 9.25 -9.19 -2.12
C PHE A 218 10.65 -9.57 -1.63
N LEU A 219 11.59 -8.64 -1.78
CA LEU A 219 13.02 -8.95 -1.62
C LEU A 219 13.39 -9.34 -0.18
N ILE A 220 12.78 -8.72 0.82
CA ILE A 220 13.08 -9.00 2.23
C ILE A 220 12.59 -10.40 2.61
N PRO A 221 11.32 -10.78 2.41
CA PRO A 221 10.89 -12.15 2.64
C PRO A 221 11.72 -13.17 1.83
N LEU A 222 11.99 -12.88 0.56
CA LEU A 222 12.79 -13.79 -0.31
C LEU A 222 14.17 -14.11 0.28
N VAL A 223 14.82 -13.14 0.94
CA VAL A 223 16.18 -13.31 1.49
C VAL A 223 16.14 -13.79 2.94
N LEU A 224 15.14 -13.39 3.71
CA LEU A 224 15.05 -13.72 5.14
C LEU A 224 14.42 -15.09 5.40
N THR A 225 13.61 -15.62 4.47
CA THR A 225 12.87 -16.87 4.68
C THR A 225 13.37 -17.94 3.74
N LEU A 226 13.49 -19.16 4.25
CA LEU A 226 13.99 -20.31 3.47
C LEU A 226 12.87 -21.30 3.13
N SER A 227 12.00 -21.62 4.11
CA SER A 227 11.03 -22.71 3.94
C SER A 227 9.74 -22.58 4.77
N HIS A 228 9.77 -21.85 5.88
CA HIS A 228 8.64 -21.83 6.82
C HIS A 228 7.65 -20.70 6.56
N ILE A 229 8.12 -19.58 6.01
CA ILE A 229 7.31 -18.39 5.78
C ILE A 229 7.43 -17.96 4.33
N LYS A 230 6.33 -18.05 3.62
CA LYS A 230 6.25 -17.61 2.24
C LYS A 230 5.17 -16.56 2.09
N THR A 231 5.51 -15.44 1.48
CA THR A 231 4.57 -14.35 1.18
C THR A 231 4.09 -14.44 -0.25
N ILE A 232 2.92 -13.85 -0.54
CA ILE A 232 2.35 -13.86 -1.90
C ILE A 232 3.32 -13.35 -2.96
N PRO A 233 4.06 -12.22 -2.79
CA PRO A 233 5.04 -11.81 -3.80
C PRO A 233 6.13 -12.85 -4.06
N VAL A 234 6.56 -13.60 -3.02
CA VAL A 234 7.52 -14.69 -3.17
C VAL A 234 6.88 -15.90 -3.83
N ALA A 235 5.67 -16.27 -3.42
CA ALA A 235 4.91 -17.37 -4.03
C ALA A 235 4.63 -17.13 -5.52
N MET A 236 4.34 -15.88 -5.90
CA MET A 236 4.16 -15.52 -7.31
C MET A 236 5.41 -15.79 -8.15
N SER A 237 6.62 -15.73 -7.59
CA SER A 237 7.83 -16.02 -8.34
C SER A 237 7.95 -17.49 -8.77
N ASP A 238 7.28 -18.42 -8.07
CA ASP A 238 7.31 -19.85 -8.40
C ASP A 238 6.54 -20.19 -9.67
N PHE A 239 5.53 -19.38 -10.02
CA PHE A 239 4.81 -19.55 -11.28
C PHE A 239 5.67 -19.22 -12.51
N PHE A 240 6.83 -18.57 -12.31
CA PHE A 240 7.73 -18.14 -13.37
C PHE A 240 9.07 -18.90 -13.37
N THR A 241 9.16 -20.05 -12.66
CA THR A 241 10.35 -20.92 -12.71
C THR A 241 10.36 -21.75 -13.98
N PHE A 242 11.58 -22.05 -14.48
CA PHE A 242 11.79 -22.83 -15.71
C PHE A 242 11.28 -24.29 -15.63
N GLU A 243 10.97 -24.79 -14.44
CA GLU A 243 10.51 -26.16 -14.20
C GLU A 243 8.97 -26.31 -14.34
N ARG A 244 8.22 -25.23 -14.22
CA ARG A 244 6.77 -25.22 -14.56
C ARG A 244 6.63 -24.61 -15.94
N GLU A 245 6.03 -25.36 -16.88
CA GLU A 245 5.51 -24.75 -18.10
C GLU A 245 4.64 -23.56 -17.69
N LEU A 246 4.89 -22.40 -18.29
CA LEU A 246 4.29 -21.12 -17.91
C LEU A 246 2.76 -21.21 -17.96
N GLU A 247 2.12 -21.55 -16.86
CA GLU A 247 0.67 -21.60 -16.73
C GLU A 247 0.11 -20.20 -16.46
N TRP A 248 0.21 -19.34 -17.49
CA TRP A 248 -0.29 -17.97 -17.42
C TRP A 248 -1.71 -17.84 -16.86
N PRO A 249 -2.69 -18.70 -17.19
CA PRO A 249 -4.03 -18.58 -16.64
C PRO A 249 -4.09 -18.77 -15.13
N THR A 250 -3.38 -19.77 -14.60
CA THR A 250 -3.34 -20.07 -13.16
C THR A 250 -2.59 -18.95 -12.40
N ALA A 251 -1.46 -18.47 -12.94
CA ALA A 251 -0.73 -17.32 -12.37
C ALA A 251 -1.58 -16.05 -12.38
N ALA A 252 -2.36 -15.81 -13.45
CA ALA A 252 -3.27 -14.67 -13.54
C ALA A 252 -4.42 -14.79 -12.52
N ALA A 253 -4.98 -15.98 -12.30
CA ALA A 253 -6.00 -16.22 -11.29
C ALA A 253 -5.44 -15.97 -9.88
N ALA A 254 -4.24 -16.46 -9.57
CA ALA A 254 -3.56 -16.22 -8.33
C ALA A 254 -3.32 -14.71 -8.09
N LEU A 255 -2.88 -13.98 -9.12
CA LEU A 255 -2.71 -12.53 -9.05
C LEU A 255 -4.04 -11.81 -8.75
N VAL A 256 -5.13 -12.17 -9.44
CA VAL A 256 -6.45 -11.56 -9.19
C VAL A 256 -6.92 -11.81 -7.76
N VAL A 257 -6.76 -13.06 -7.26
CA VAL A 257 -7.11 -13.40 -5.87
C VAL A 257 -6.26 -12.57 -4.87
N SER A 258 -4.97 -12.39 -5.16
CA SER A 258 -4.07 -11.60 -4.31
C SER A 258 -4.43 -10.11 -4.21
N LEU A 259 -5.20 -9.57 -5.17
CA LEU A 259 -5.66 -8.19 -5.10
C LEU A 259 -6.83 -7.99 -4.12
N LEU A 260 -7.59 -9.05 -3.79
CA LEU A 260 -8.78 -8.92 -2.94
C LEU A 260 -8.47 -8.33 -1.55
N PRO A 261 -7.47 -8.81 -0.79
CA PRO A 261 -7.15 -8.23 0.51
C PRO A 261 -6.73 -6.76 0.41
N LEU A 262 -5.99 -6.40 -0.64
CA LEU A 262 -5.56 -5.03 -0.89
C LEU A 262 -6.76 -4.10 -1.13
N VAL A 263 -7.68 -4.51 -2.01
CA VAL A 263 -8.91 -3.75 -2.32
C VAL A 263 -9.77 -3.58 -1.07
N VAL A 264 -9.96 -4.67 -0.30
CA VAL A 264 -10.73 -4.65 0.96
C VAL A 264 -10.09 -3.68 1.96
N PHE A 265 -8.79 -3.76 2.14
CA PHE A 265 -8.07 -2.88 3.09
C PHE A 265 -8.22 -1.40 2.69
N VAL A 266 -7.98 -1.06 1.43
CA VAL A 266 -8.12 0.31 0.92
C VAL A 266 -9.57 0.80 1.02
N ALA A 267 -10.55 -0.04 0.72
CA ALA A 267 -11.97 0.31 0.87
C ALA A 267 -12.37 0.58 2.33
N LEU A 268 -11.88 -0.23 3.27
CA LEU A 268 -12.11 -0.01 4.71
C LEU A 268 -11.45 1.29 5.19
N ALA A 269 -10.23 1.55 4.75
CA ALA A 269 -9.53 2.77 5.08
C ALA A 269 -10.22 4.02 4.48
N HIS A 270 -10.71 3.94 3.25
CA HIS A 270 -11.50 5.01 2.63
C HIS A 270 -12.77 5.32 3.44
N ARG A 271 -13.53 4.29 3.83
CA ARG A 271 -14.70 4.46 4.71
C ARG A 271 -14.35 5.08 6.06
N ALA A 272 -13.19 4.71 6.62
CA ALA A 272 -12.71 5.33 7.86
C ALA A 272 -12.38 6.81 7.65
N LEU A 273 -11.72 7.17 6.53
CA LEU A 273 -11.43 8.57 6.17
C LEU A 273 -12.70 9.41 6.00
N GLU A 274 -13.73 8.88 5.34
CA GLU A 274 -15.01 9.58 5.17
C GLU A 274 -15.67 9.94 6.50
N ARG A 275 -15.62 9.04 7.49
CA ARG A 275 -16.18 9.31 8.83
C ARG A 275 -15.51 10.49 9.53
N PHE A 276 -14.21 10.67 9.33
CA PHE A 276 -13.47 11.79 9.90
C PHE A 276 -13.62 13.09 9.10
N SER A 277 -13.86 13.02 7.79
CA SER A 277 -14.08 14.20 6.94
C SER A 277 -15.49 14.78 7.04
N LEU A 278 -16.48 13.94 7.39
CA LEU A 278 -17.88 14.32 7.54
C LEU A 278 -18.24 14.76 8.97
N ALA A 279 -17.29 14.70 9.92
CA ALA A 279 -17.51 15.34 11.22
C ALA A 279 -17.63 16.84 11.00
N PRO A 280 -18.83 17.45 11.20
CA PRO A 280 -19.02 18.86 10.86
C PRO A 280 -18.12 19.69 11.75
N THR A 281 -17.43 20.65 11.13
CA THR A 281 -16.86 21.83 11.79
C THR A 281 -18.03 22.70 12.31
N GLN A 282 -18.82 22.17 13.24
CA GLN A 282 -19.82 22.91 13.99
C GLN A 282 -19.13 23.54 15.19
N HIS A 283 -18.29 24.53 14.98
CA HIS A 283 -17.98 25.55 15.95
C HIS A 283 -17.31 26.72 15.24
N ALA A 284 -18.11 27.47 14.46
CA ALA A 284 -17.83 28.84 14.12
C ALA A 284 -19.19 29.56 13.98
N GLY A 285 -19.71 29.97 15.10
CA GLY A 285 -20.83 30.87 15.23
C GLY A 285 -20.64 31.67 16.51
#